data_97cfa28eb5034cad670507f0f844506b
#
_entry.id   97cfa28eb5034cad670507f0f844506b
#
_cell.length_a   1.000
_cell.length_b   1.000
_cell.length_c   1.000
_cell.angle_alpha   90.00
_cell.angle_beta   90.00
_cell.angle_gamma   90.00
#
_symmetry.space_group_name_H-M   'P 1'
#
loop_
_entity.id
_entity.type
_entity.pdbx_description
1 polymer ?
#
loop_
_entity_poly.entity_id
_entity_poly.type
_entity_poly.pdbx_seq_one_letter_code
_entity_poly.pdbx_strand_id
1 'polypeptide(L)'
;PFQFPGCRIALAHNGALERMREMRPALLEHVRPEFARMIEGTTDSEWIYALLVSNLEDPARDVTADEIAQALGKTLAVLRRVREKLGIVNWSPVNLFITTGRQLVAVRYCFDFGCYRTDNPALVPEASFSYHSLWYTSGREYGYHDGEWKMVGGADTANSIMIASEPLTRDISTWLEVPEYSMIYADTRSGKPTVEVHYLD
;
A
#
# COMPACT_ATOMS: atom_id res chain seq x y z
N PRO A 1 2.43 7.16 9.02
CA PRO A 1 2.46 5.70 9.11
C PRO A 1 1.91 5.21 10.43
N PHE A 2 1.38 3.98 10.43
CA PHE A 2 0.88 3.28 11.61
C PHE A 2 1.90 2.24 12.03
N GLN A 3 2.16 2.14 13.32
CA GLN A 3 3.02 1.12 13.91
C GLN A 3 2.59 0.92 15.37
N PHE A 4 2.15 -0.28 15.72
CA PHE A 4 1.85 -0.60 17.11
C PHE A 4 3.13 -0.86 17.92
N PRO A 5 3.13 -0.54 19.22
CA PRO A 5 4.25 -0.86 20.10
C PRO A 5 4.63 -2.35 20.02
N GLY A 6 5.92 -2.62 19.89
CA GLY A 6 6.44 -3.97 19.75
C GLY A 6 6.43 -4.56 18.34
N CYS A 7 5.73 -3.97 17.38
CA CYS A 7 5.77 -4.41 15.98
C CYS A 7 6.96 -3.79 15.24
N ARG A 8 7.61 -4.57 14.36
CA ARG A 8 8.78 -4.15 13.58
C ARG A 8 8.44 -3.73 12.16
N ILE A 9 7.18 -3.70 11.81
CA ILE A 9 6.68 -3.19 10.51
C ILE A 9 5.86 -1.94 10.73
N ALA A 10 5.92 -1.04 9.75
CA ALA A 10 5.09 0.15 9.68
C ALA A 10 4.29 0.16 8.38
N LEU A 11 3.10 0.76 8.40
CA LEU A 11 2.22 0.88 7.24
C LEU A 11 1.86 2.35 7.01
N ALA A 12 1.93 2.78 5.76
CA ALA A 12 1.24 3.97 5.27
C ALA A 12 0.18 3.55 4.24
N HIS A 13 -0.90 4.30 4.16
CA HIS A 13 -2.03 4.07 3.27
C HIS A 13 -2.39 5.35 2.53
N ASN A 14 -2.59 5.24 1.23
CA ASN A 14 -3.22 6.25 0.40
C ASN A 14 -4.44 5.64 -0.28
N GLY A 15 -5.60 6.11 0.10
CA GLY A 15 -6.88 5.57 -0.31
C GLY A 15 -7.94 5.76 0.76
N ALA A 16 -9.08 5.10 0.55
CA ALA A 16 -10.17 5.09 1.52
C ALA A 16 -11.00 3.81 1.40
N LEU A 17 -11.26 3.15 2.51
CA LEU A 17 -12.28 2.10 2.59
C LEU A 17 -13.65 2.71 2.86
N GLU A 18 -14.47 2.76 1.82
CA GLU A 18 -15.84 3.24 1.94
C GLU A 18 -16.64 2.42 2.95
N ARG A 19 -17.49 3.11 3.71
CA ARG A 19 -18.35 2.53 4.76
C ARG A 19 -17.58 1.80 5.87
N MET A 20 -16.35 2.23 6.16
CA MET A 20 -15.49 1.64 7.17
C MET A 20 -16.16 1.51 8.53
N ARG A 21 -16.97 2.51 8.93
CA ARG A 21 -17.70 2.49 10.21
C ARG A 21 -18.58 1.25 10.36
N GLU A 22 -19.21 0.81 9.28
CA GLU A 22 -20.09 -0.36 9.27
C GLU A 22 -19.30 -1.68 9.26
N MET A 23 -18.08 -1.67 8.70
CA MET A 23 -17.20 -2.82 8.64
C MET A 23 -16.56 -3.17 9.99
N ARG A 24 -16.29 -2.18 10.84
CA ARG A 24 -15.50 -2.34 12.08
C ARG A 24 -15.95 -3.51 12.97
N PRO A 25 -17.27 -3.69 13.29
CA PRO A 25 -17.69 -4.78 14.14
C PRO A 25 -17.32 -6.16 13.58
N ALA A 26 -17.48 -6.34 12.27
CA ALA A 26 -17.12 -7.59 11.60
C ALA A 26 -15.60 -7.76 11.45
N LEU A 27 -14.86 -6.68 11.20
CA LEU A 27 -13.41 -6.73 11.14
C LEU A 27 -12.77 -7.07 12.47
N LEU A 28 -13.37 -6.65 13.59
CA LEU A 28 -12.86 -6.93 14.93
C LEU A 28 -12.77 -8.44 15.21
N GLU A 29 -13.65 -9.25 14.62
CA GLU A 29 -13.63 -10.72 14.73
C GLU A 29 -12.35 -11.35 14.11
N HIS A 30 -11.64 -10.59 13.25
CA HIS A 30 -10.43 -11.02 12.55
C HIS A 30 -9.15 -10.36 13.09
N VAL A 31 -9.27 -9.45 14.06
CA VAL A 31 -8.13 -8.80 14.71
C VAL A 31 -7.79 -9.54 15.99
N ARG A 32 -6.52 -9.91 16.17
CA ARG A 32 -6.07 -10.54 17.42
C ARG A 32 -6.32 -9.61 18.63
N PRO A 33 -6.73 -10.16 19.79
CA PRO A 33 -7.14 -9.36 20.95
C PRO A 33 -6.07 -8.37 21.45
N GLU A 34 -4.79 -8.71 21.33
CA GLU A 34 -3.69 -7.82 21.69
C GLU A 34 -3.64 -6.57 20.81
N PHE A 35 -3.87 -6.71 19.49
CA PHE A 35 -3.87 -5.56 18.57
C PHE A 35 -5.20 -4.80 18.59
N ALA A 36 -6.30 -5.47 18.86
CA ALA A 36 -7.61 -4.82 19.05
C ALA A 36 -7.57 -3.77 20.17
N ARG A 37 -6.80 -4.02 21.24
CA ARG A 37 -6.61 -3.06 22.34
C ARG A 37 -5.71 -1.88 21.99
N MET A 38 -4.94 -1.97 20.90
CA MET A 38 -4.02 -0.93 20.44
C MET A 38 -4.68 0.02 19.43
N ILE A 39 -5.89 -0.31 18.96
CA ILE A 39 -6.65 0.58 18.08
C ILE A 39 -7.19 1.75 18.91
N GLU A 40 -6.70 2.95 18.65
CA GLU A 40 -7.09 4.17 19.36
C GLU A 40 -7.99 5.07 18.49
N GLY A 41 -7.83 4.97 17.17
CA GLY A 41 -8.49 5.85 16.20
C GLY A 41 -9.65 5.19 15.47
N THR A 42 -10.10 5.92 14.48
CA THR A 42 -11.25 5.53 13.66
C THR A 42 -10.94 5.43 12.17
N THR A 43 -9.68 5.61 11.79
CA THR A 43 -9.26 5.59 10.39
C THR A 43 -9.21 4.15 9.86
N ASP A 44 -9.55 3.98 8.60
CA ASP A 44 -9.42 2.72 7.88
C ASP A 44 -7.98 2.20 7.88
N SER A 45 -7.01 3.09 7.75
CA SER A 45 -5.58 2.78 7.75
C SER A 45 -5.13 2.06 9.01
N GLU A 46 -5.58 2.48 10.18
CA GLU A 46 -5.26 1.84 11.45
C GLU A 46 -5.86 0.44 11.55
N TRP A 47 -7.10 0.26 11.07
CA TRP A 47 -7.76 -1.03 11.03
C TRP A 47 -7.15 -1.99 10.02
N ILE A 48 -6.72 -1.47 8.84
CA ILE A 48 -5.95 -2.26 7.88
C ILE A 48 -4.64 -2.72 8.52
N TYR A 49 -3.96 -1.83 9.24
CA TYR A 49 -2.73 -2.18 9.94
C TYR A 49 -2.96 -3.26 11.02
N ALA A 50 -4.00 -3.11 11.85
CA ALA A 50 -4.37 -4.09 12.87
C ALA A 50 -4.65 -5.47 12.27
N LEU A 51 -5.35 -5.53 11.14
CA LEU A 51 -5.59 -6.77 10.39
C LEU A 51 -4.27 -7.36 9.84
N LEU A 52 -3.42 -6.52 9.25
CA LEU A 52 -2.14 -6.95 8.69
C LEU A 52 -1.27 -7.63 9.77
N VAL A 53 -1.04 -6.96 10.91
CA VAL A 53 -0.22 -7.53 11.98
C VAL A 53 -0.86 -8.74 12.63
N SER A 54 -2.20 -8.85 12.62
CA SER A 54 -2.92 -10.03 13.09
C SER A 54 -2.72 -11.25 12.18
N ASN A 55 -2.41 -11.05 10.92
CA ASN A 55 -2.15 -12.09 9.93
C ASN A 55 -0.66 -12.51 9.86
N LEU A 56 0.24 -11.81 10.54
CA LEU A 56 1.63 -12.22 10.72
C LEU A 56 1.75 -13.19 11.90
N GLU A 57 2.64 -14.16 11.80
CA GLU A 57 2.90 -15.10 12.91
C GLU A 57 3.45 -14.36 14.12
N ASP A 58 4.54 -13.61 13.92
CA ASP A 58 5.16 -12.77 14.94
C ASP A 58 5.63 -11.43 14.34
N PRO A 59 4.85 -10.34 14.51
CA PRO A 59 5.22 -9.02 14.01
C PRO A 59 6.33 -8.33 14.81
N ALA A 60 6.78 -8.90 15.92
CA ALA A 60 7.88 -8.36 16.74
C ALA A 60 9.26 -8.79 16.24
N ARG A 61 9.35 -9.82 15.37
CA ARG A 61 10.59 -10.24 14.72
C ARG A 61 10.81 -9.57 13.36
N ASP A 62 11.97 -9.77 12.78
CA ASP A 62 12.21 -9.42 11.38
C ASP A 62 11.38 -10.34 10.48
N VAL A 63 10.45 -9.76 9.72
CA VAL A 63 9.61 -10.45 8.76
C VAL A 63 10.17 -10.24 7.34
N THR A 64 9.98 -11.24 6.51
CA THR A 64 10.38 -11.19 5.09
C THR A 64 9.30 -10.51 4.24
N ALA A 65 9.66 -10.09 3.03
CA ALA A 65 8.69 -9.54 2.07
C ALA A 65 7.60 -10.56 1.72
N ASP A 66 7.95 -11.85 1.60
CA ASP A 66 6.98 -12.92 1.33
C ASP A 66 5.97 -13.10 2.46
N GLU A 67 6.43 -13.03 3.73
CA GLU A 67 5.53 -13.10 4.88
C GLU A 67 4.58 -11.89 4.94
N ILE A 68 5.09 -10.70 4.61
CA ILE A 68 4.27 -9.49 4.49
C ILE A 68 3.23 -9.67 3.38
N ALA A 69 3.64 -10.18 2.22
CA ALA A 69 2.75 -10.40 1.09
C ALA A 69 1.65 -11.41 1.41
N GLN A 70 1.99 -12.53 2.06
CA GLN A 70 1.01 -13.52 2.49
C GLN A 70 0.02 -12.94 3.52
N ALA A 71 0.52 -12.20 4.51
CA ALA A 71 -0.32 -11.53 5.50
C ALA A 71 -1.24 -10.49 4.85
N LEU A 72 -0.73 -9.77 3.86
CA LEU A 72 -1.49 -8.79 3.09
C LEU A 72 -2.58 -9.45 2.24
N GLY A 73 -2.28 -10.55 1.55
CA GLY A 73 -3.29 -11.32 0.81
C GLY A 73 -4.43 -11.77 1.72
N LYS A 74 -4.12 -12.28 2.92
CA LYS A 74 -5.14 -12.63 3.94
C LYS A 74 -5.94 -11.41 4.38
N THR A 75 -5.27 -10.26 4.57
CA THR A 75 -5.92 -9.01 4.98
C THR A 75 -6.91 -8.52 3.92
N LEU A 76 -6.50 -8.49 2.64
CA LEU A 76 -7.38 -8.13 1.53
C LEU A 76 -8.57 -9.09 1.40
N ALA A 77 -8.33 -10.39 1.59
CA ALA A 77 -9.39 -11.40 1.57
C ALA A 77 -10.40 -11.23 2.71
N VAL A 78 -9.96 -10.84 3.91
CA VAL A 78 -10.87 -10.50 5.04
C VAL A 78 -11.70 -9.28 4.69
N LEU A 79 -11.07 -8.21 4.22
CA LEU A 79 -11.76 -6.98 3.81
C LEU A 79 -12.80 -7.26 2.73
N ARG A 80 -12.45 -8.05 1.69
CA ARG A 80 -13.38 -8.45 0.62
C ARG A 80 -14.60 -9.16 1.17
N ARG A 81 -14.41 -10.20 2.00
CA ARG A 81 -15.51 -10.97 2.61
C ARG A 81 -16.44 -10.13 3.47
N VAL A 82 -15.89 -9.21 4.26
CA VAL A 82 -16.69 -8.31 5.10
C VAL A 82 -17.50 -7.35 4.23
N ARG A 83 -16.91 -6.81 3.16
CA ARG A 83 -17.61 -5.94 2.18
C ARG A 83 -18.75 -6.70 1.50
N GLU A 84 -18.50 -7.89 1.01
CA GLU A 84 -19.53 -8.76 0.39
C GLU A 84 -20.67 -9.06 1.37
N LYS A 85 -20.37 -9.47 2.61
CA LYS A 85 -21.36 -9.74 3.65
C LYS A 85 -22.25 -8.54 3.96
N LEU A 86 -21.70 -7.32 3.86
CA LEU A 86 -22.42 -6.06 4.12
C LEU A 86 -23.04 -5.44 2.86
N GLY A 87 -22.88 -6.08 1.69
CA GLY A 87 -23.37 -5.54 0.42
C GLY A 87 -22.69 -4.22 0.04
N ILE A 88 -21.41 -4.04 0.40
CA ILE A 88 -20.64 -2.85 0.06
C ILE A 88 -20.06 -3.05 -1.33
N VAL A 89 -20.54 -2.26 -2.29
CA VAL A 89 -20.09 -2.23 -3.69
C VAL A 89 -19.49 -0.88 -4.05
N ASN A 90 -19.18 -0.07 -3.06
CA ASN A 90 -18.57 1.23 -3.28
C ASN A 90 -17.10 1.02 -3.65
N TRP A 91 -16.68 1.71 -4.67
CA TRP A 91 -15.29 1.80 -5.06
C TRP A 91 -14.38 2.24 -3.89
N SER A 92 -13.29 1.53 -3.66
CA SER A 92 -12.40 1.77 -2.52
C SER A 92 -10.94 1.51 -2.91
N PRO A 93 -10.17 2.57 -3.25
CA PRO A 93 -8.74 2.46 -3.54
C PRO A 93 -7.95 2.18 -2.28
N VAL A 94 -6.94 1.31 -2.41
CA VAL A 94 -6.08 0.89 -1.31
C VAL A 94 -4.65 0.77 -1.83
N ASN A 95 -3.90 1.87 -1.83
CA ASN A 95 -2.46 1.83 -2.03
C ASN A 95 -1.78 1.74 -0.66
N LEU A 96 -1.09 0.64 -0.41
CA LEU A 96 -0.44 0.36 0.86
C LEU A 96 1.08 0.36 0.69
N PHE A 97 1.77 0.90 1.68
CA PHE A 97 3.22 0.91 1.78
C PHE A 97 3.61 0.32 3.13
N ILE A 98 4.24 -0.86 3.11
CA ILE A 98 4.62 -1.60 4.30
C ILE A 98 6.15 -1.71 4.34
N THR A 99 6.77 -1.28 5.44
CA THR A 99 8.22 -1.32 5.57
C THR A 99 8.67 -1.97 6.88
N THR A 100 9.80 -2.68 6.79
CA THR A 100 10.57 -3.17 7.96
C THR A 100 11.75 -2.24 8.28
N GLY A 101 11.92 -1.13 7.53
CA GLY A 101 13.11 -0.29 7.55
C GLY A 101 14.24 -0.80 6.65
N ARG A 102 14.16 -2.03 6.14
CA ARG A 102 15.14 -2.64 5.21
C ARG A 102 14.52 -3.12 3.91
N GLN A 103 13.25 -3.46 3.96
CA GLN A 103 12.44 -3.90 2.85
C GLN A 103 11.19 -3.04 2.78
N LEU A 104 10.68 -2.86 1.58
CA LEU A 104 9.44 -2.14 1.32
C LEU A 104 8.57 -3.00 0.41
N VAL A 105 7.34 -3.28 0.85
CA VAL A 105 6.29 -3.86 0.03
C VAL A 105 5.26 -2.78 -0.23
N ALA A 106 4.97 -2.50 -1.49
CA ALA A 106 3.92 -1.57 -1.84
C ALA A 106 2.87 -2.25 -2.71
N VAL A 107 1.61 -1.87 -2.54
CA VAL A 107 0.45 -2.50 -3.18
C VAL A 107 -0.38 -1.46 -3.89
N ARG A 108 -0.74 -1.76 -5.13
CA ARG A 108 -1.76 -1.05 -5.90
C ARG A 108 -2.99 -1.93 -6.00
N TYR A 109 -4.05 -1.56 -5.29
CA TYR A 109 -5.27 -2.34 -5.23
C TYR A 109 -6.50 -1.45 -5.13
N CYS A 110 -7.62 -1.93 -5.67
CA CYS A 110 -8.92 -1.29 -5.52
C CYS A 110 -10.03 -2.31 -5.36
N PHE A 111 -10.85 -2.16 -4.33
CA PHE A 111 -12.08 -2.90 -4.21
C PHE A 111 -13.13 -2.30 -5.16
N ASP A 112 -13.89 -3.17 -5.83
CA ASP A 112 -15.05 -2.81 -6.64
C ASP A 112 -14.77 -1.72 -7.70
N PHE A 113 -13.60 -1.84 -8.34
CA PHE A 113 -13.21 -0.96 -9.45
C PHE A 113 -14.28 -0.96 -10.54
N GLY A 114 -14.61 0.23 -11.05
CA GLY A 114 -15.68 0.41 -12.03
C GLY A 114 -17.06 0.63 -11.42
N CYS A 115 -17.23 0.46 -10.10
CA CYS A 115 -18.47 0.77 -9.38
C CYS A 115 -18.55 2.23 -8.92
N TYR A 116 -17.78 3.12 -9.54
CA TYR A 116 -17.80 4.55 -9.22
C TYR A 116 -19.16 5.18 -9.61
N ARG A 117 -19.88 5.68 -8.62
CA ARG A 117 -21.16 6.35 -8.84
C ARG A 117 -20.93 7.84 -9.01
N THR A 118 -21.01 8.32 -10.23
CA THR A 118 -21.07 9.74 -10.55
C THR A 118 -22.13 9.98 -11.62
N ASP A 119 -22.84 11.09 -11.50
CA ASP A 119 -23.79 11.55 -12.53
C ASP A 119 -23.06 12.13 -13.77
N ASN A 120 -21.74 12.30 -13.69
CA ASN A 120 -20.90 12.78 -14.77
C ASN A 120 -19.96 11.68 -15.26
N PRO A 121 -20.30 10.98 -16.36
CA PRO A 121 -19.45 9.91 -16.91
C PRO A 121 -18.04 10.36 -17.34
N ALA A 122 -17.86 11.65 -17.62
CA ALA A 122 -16.55 12.18 -18.03
C ALA A 122 -15.55 12.22 -16.88
N LEU A 123 -16.00 12.23 -15.61
CA LEU A 123 -15.14 12.24 -14.43
C LEU A 123 -14.69 10.83 -13.99
N VAL A 124 -15.35 9.78 -14.48
CA VAL A 124 -15.02 8.39 -14.10
C VAL A 124 -13.59 8.02 -14.48
N PRO A 125 -13.09 8.28 -15.71
CA PRO A 125 -11.71 8.00 -16.07
C PRO A 125 -10.70 8.82 -15.26
N GLU A 126 -10.93 10.11 -15.06
CA GLU A 126 -10.03 10.98 -14.28
C GLU A 126 -9.96 10.56 -12.80
N ALA A 127 -11.10 10.28 -12.19
CA ALA A 127 -11.15 9.79 -10.82
C ALA A 127 -10.40 8.46 -10.69
N SER A 128 -10.56 7.56 -11.64
CA SER A 128 -9.88 6.27 -11.71
C SER A 128 -8.37 6.43 -11.76
N PHE A 129 -7.84 7.27 -12.65
CA PHE A 129 -6.40 7.50 -12.79
C PHE A 129 -5.78 8.22 -11.60
N SER A 130 -6.46 9.23 -11.04
CA SER A 130 -5.90 10.05 -9.96
C SER A 130 -5.75 9.30 -8.63
N TYR A 131 -6.66 8.35 -8.35
CA TYR A 131 -6.71 7.68 -7.04
C TYR A 131 -6.07 6.28 -7.03
N HIS A 132 -5.68 5.73 -8.18
CA HIS A 132 -5.23 4.34 -8.29
C HIS A 132 -3.79 4.17 -8.76
N SER A 133 -3.14 5.23 -9.19
CA SER A 133 -1.77 5.09 -9.66
C SER A 133 -0.81 4.78 -8.51
N LEU A 134 0.22 4.02 -8.84
CA LEU A 134 1.37 3.77 -7.99
C LEU A 134 2.60 3.72 -8.90
N TRP A 135 3.65 4.42 -8.52
CA TRP A 135 4.84 4.59 -9.33
C TRP A 135 6.10 4.33 -8.51
N TYR A 136 7.16 3.92 -9.17
CA TYR A 136 8.46 3.84 -8.54
C TYR A 136 9.56 4.37 -9.45
N THR A 137 10.64 4.80 -8.83
CA THR A 137 11.88 5.21 -9.50
C THR A 137 13.08 4.74 -8.66
N SER A 138 14.21 4.50 -9.31
CA SER A 138 15.45 4.13 -8.63
C SER A 138 16.60 5.02 -9.09
N GLY A 139 17.53 5.31 -8.17
CA GLY A 139 18.69 6.14 -8.44
C GLY A 139 19.61 6.22 -7.24
N ARG A 140 20.53 7.17 -7.25
CA ARG A 140 21.46 7.42 -6.15
C ARG A 140 20.89 8.35 -5.08
N GLU A 141 20.19 9.39 -5.54
CA GLU A 141 19.73 10.48 -4.69
C GLU A 141 18.51 11.13 -5.31
N TYR A 142 17.49 11.37 -4.47
CA TYR A 142 16.38 12.24 -4.80
C TYR A 142 16.61 13.59 -4.14
N GLY A 143 16.69 14.64 -4.94
CA GLY A 143 17.00 15.97 -4.46
C GLY A 143 16.67 17.06 -5.47
N TYR A 144 17.03 18.29 -5.08
CA TYR A 144 16.86 19.45 -5.94
C TYR A 144 18.10 19.61 -6.85
N HIS A 145 17.96 19.30 -8.14
CA HIS A 145 19.01 19.32 -9.14
C HIS A 145 18.53 20.07 -10.38
N ASP A 146 19.36 20.92 -10.94
CA ASP A 146 19.11 21.69 -12.18
C ASP A 146 17.77 22.46 -12.18
N GLY A 147 17.35 22.97 -11.02
CA GLY A 147 16.14 23.78 -10.89
C GLY A 147 14.84 22.98 -10.62
N GLU A 148 14.92 21.68 -10.40
CA GLU A 148 13.78 20.83 -10.10
C GLU A 148 14.12 19.69 -9.12
N TRP A 149 13.10 19.14 -8.48
CA TRP A 149 13.22 17.92 -7.70
C TRP A 149 13.23 16.71 -8.62
N LYS A 150 14.26 15.89 -8.54
CA LYS A 150 14.36 14.65 -9.34
C LYS A 150 15.24 13.59 -8.71
N MET A 151 15.05 12.36 -9.15
CA MET A 151 15.97 11.26 -8.89
C MET A 151 17.17 11.38 -9.84
N VAL A 152 18.38 11.36 -9.30
CA VAL A 152 19.61 11.39 -10.09
C VAL A 152 20.40 10.09 -9.93
N GLY A 153 21.26 9.81 -10.92
CA GLY A 153 22.00 8.54 -11.02
C GLY A 153 21.11 7.44 -11.62
N GLY A 154 21.54 6.90 -12.77
CA GLY A 154 20.80 5.83 -13.46
C GLY A 154 20.76 4.51 -12.70
N ALA A 155 20.01 3.56 -13.22
CA ALA A 155 19.78 2.23 -12.62
C ALA A 155 21.08 1.47 -12.28
N ASP A 156 22.15 1.68 -13.04
CA ASP A 156 23.44 1.01 -12.81
C ASP A 156 24.15 1.47 -11.55
N THR A 157 23.90 2.70 -11.10
CA THR A 157 24.50 3.29 -9.90
C THR A 157 23.49 3.50 -8.79
N ALA A 158 22.28 3.00 -8.96
CA ALA A 158 21.21 3.13 -7.98
C ALA A 158 21.55 2.43 -6.66
N ASN A 159 21.30 3.12 -5.55
CA ASN A 159 21.39 2.59 -4.19
C ASN A 159 20.13 2.91 -3.38
N SER A 160 19.17 3.58 -3.99
CA SER A 160 17.90 3.97 -3.38
C SER A 160 16.74 3.76 -4.34
N ILE A 161 15.56 3.60 -3.76
CA ILE A 161 14.30 3.49 -4.46
C ILE A 161 13.28 4.41 -3.82
N MET A 162 12.44 5.00 -4.63
CA MET A 162 11.29 5.78 -4.18
C MET A 162 10.02 5.19 -4.78
N ILE A 163 8.99 5.08 -3.96
CA ILE A 163 7.66 4.65 -4.37
C ILE A 163 6.67 5.72 -3.96
N ALA A 164 5.80 6.13 -4.87
CA ALA A 164 4.83 7.19 -4.65
C ALA A 164 3.52 6.90 -5.39
N SER A 165 2.43 7.48 -4.92
CA SER A 165 1.13 7.35 -5.58
C SER A 165 1.08 8.03 -6.94
N GLU A 166 1.94 9.04 -7.14
CA GLU A 166 2.12 9.76 -8.41
C GLU A 166 3.59 10.16 -8.56
N PRO A 167 4.10 10.37 -9.78
CA PRO A 167 5.44 10.89 -10.00
C PRO A 167 5.65 12.24 -9.32
N LEU A 168 6.73 12.39 -8.57
CA LEU A 168 7.07 13.61 -7.83
C LEU A 168 7.97 14.55 -8.63
N THR A 169 8.16 14.27 -9.91
CA THR A 169 9.01 15.06 -10.82
C THR A 169 8.23 15.46 -12.06
N ARG A 170 8.65 16.56 -12.72
CA ARG A 170 8.04 16.98 -14.00
C ARG A 170 8.34 16.00 -15.12
N ASP A 171 9.57 15.50 -15.14
CA ASP A 171 9.95 14.44 -16.07
C ASP A 171 9.57 13.08 -15.52
N ILE A 172 8.49 12.53 -16.05
CA ILE A 172 7.97 11.21 -15.66
C ILE A 172 8.72 10.06 -16.32
N SER A 173 9.63 10.31 -17.24
CA SER A 173 10.35 9.26 -18.00
C SER A 173 11.22 8.36 -17.11
N THR A 174 11.59 8.85 -15.92
CA THR A 174 12.37 8.10 -14.93
C THR A 174 11.52 7.29 -13.96
N TRP A 175 10.19 7.38 -14.07
CA TRP A 175 9.24 6.67 -13.25
C TRP A 175 8.63 5.51 -14.01
N LEU A 176 8.45 4.39 -13.32
CA LEU A 176 7.78 3.22 -13.82
C LEU A 176 6.46 3.03 -13.07
N GLU A 177 5.38 2.87 -13.82
CA GLU A 177 4.07 2.63 -13.24
C GLU A 177 3.97 1.18 -12.74
N VAL A 178 3.46 1.01 -11.53
CA VAL A 178 3.14 -0.30 -10.96
C VAL A 178 1.81 -0.76 -11.58
N PRO A 179 1.73 -1.98 -12.15
CA PRO A 179 0.49 -2.49 -12.72
C PRO A 179 -0.66 -2.51 -11.71
N GLU A 180 -1.88 -2.40 -12.20
CA GLU A 180 -3.07 -2.58 -11.37
C GLU A 180 -3.11 -3.99 -10.75
N TYR A 181 -3.70 -4.11 -9.56
CA TYR A 181 -3.80 -5.38 -8.82
C TYR A 181 -2.46 -6.09 -8.68
N SER A 182 -1.44 -5.31 -8.33
CA SER A 182 -0.12 -5.87 -8.09
C SER A 182 0.53 -5.32 -6.83
N MET A 183 1.55 -6.00 -6.37
CA MET A 183 2.45 -5.54 -5.34
C MET A 183 3.88 -5.54 -5.86
N ILE A 184 4.69 -4.64 -5.32
CA ILE A 184 6.11 -4.59 -5.60
C ILE A 184 6.90 -4.81 -4.31
N TYR A 185 7.99 -5.54 -4.44
CA TYR A 185 8.98 -5.74 -3.40
C TYR A 185 10.21 -4.92 -3.75
N ALA A 186 10.62 -4.06 -2.85
CA ALA A 186 11.85 -3.32 -2.96
C ALA A 186 12.80 -3.71 -1.82
N ASP A 187 14.01 -4.12 -2.17
CA ASP A 187 15.05 -4.55 -1.24
C ASP A 187 16.35 -3.81 -1.55
N THR A 188 16.95 -3.22 -0.53
CA THR A 188 18.23 -2.49 -0.64
C THR A 188 19.37 -3.17 0.13
N ARG A 189 19.14 -4.34 0.73
CA ARG A 189 20.12 -5.04 1.58
C ARG A 189 21.40 -5.44 0.86
N SER A 190 21.33 -5.67 -0.44
CA SER A 190 22.50 -6.01 -1.27
C SER A 190 23.35 -4.79 -1.66
N GLY A 191 22.96 -3.58 -1.25
CA GLY A 191 23.60 -2.33 -1.66
C GLY A 191 23.15 -1.81 -3.04
N LYS A 192 22.46 -2.64 -3.82
CA LYS A 192 21.78 -2.26 -5.06
C LYS A 192 20.28 -2.56 -4.90
N PRO A 193 19.39 -1.58 -5.13
CA PRO A 193 17.96 -1.83 -5.01
C PRO A 193 17.48 -2.84 -6.05
N THR A 194 16.72 -3.80 -5.61
CA THR A 194 15.97 -4.72 -6.48
C THR A 194 14.49 -4.43 -6.37
N VAL A 195 13.77 -4.55 -7.48
CA VAL A 195 12.31 -4.42 -7.54
C VAL A 195 11.75 -5.62 -8.25
N GLU A 196 10.81 -6.29 -7.60
CA GLU A 196 10.06 -7.40 -8.16
C GLU A 196 8.57 -7.05 -8.15
N VAL A 197 7.87 -7.37 -9.24
CA VAL A 197 6.42 -7.13 -9.38
C VAL A 197 5.69 -8.45 -9.30
N HIS A 198 4.70 -8.54 -8.42
CA HIS A 198 3.85 -9.71 -8.23
C HIS A 198 2.39 -9.31 -8.42
N TYR A 199 1.65 -10.05 -9.25
CA TYR A 199 0.22 -9.82 -9.45
C TYR A 199 -0.58 -10.42 -8.30
N LEU A 200 -1.63 -9.71 -7.92
CA LEU A 200 -2.62 -10.14 -6.93
C LEU A 200 -3.78 -10.84 -7.64
N ASP A 201 -4.18 -12.00 -7.15
CA ASP A 201 -5.35 -12.74 -7.64
C ASP A 201 -6.68 -12.10 -7.20
#